data_2e6553c1c69091a683182b03220e133b
#
_entry.id   2e6553c1c69091a683182b03220e133b
#
_cell.length_a   1.000
_cell.length_b   1.000
_cell.length_c   1.000
_cell.angle_alpha   90.00
_cell.angle_beta   90.00
_cell.angle_gamma   90.00
#
_symmetry.space_group_name_H-M   'P 1'
#
loop_
_entity.id
_entity.type
_entity.pdbx_description
1 polymer ?
#
loop_
_entity_poly.entity_id
_entity_poly.type
_entity_poly.pdbx_seq_one_letter_code
_entity_poly.pdbx_strand_id
1 'polypeptide(L)'
;MILKNKKFIISAAGDGIGFSITKFIVQNGGKVYLTDIDQQKIDKIKRNKKFNNKIFASQLDANNYNHVRKYFLSLSHLKKIDGLINNVGIAGPTKYVEKITSEEWQKTIETNLNSHFFFTKFAIPFLKRNKSGSIINLSSTAGLFGFPQRTPYAASKWAIIGLTKSLAMELGKYKIRVNAICPGSVEGDRMKRVISAKAKLLKTNPNKLQKEFESMTSMKSFVS
;
A
#
# COMPACT_ATOMS: atom_id res chain seq x y z
N MET A 1 5.00 22.22 -12.72
CA MET A 1 4.96 20.82 -12.20
C MET A 1 5.47 20.82 -10.75
N ILE A 2 4.59 20.55 -9.80
CA ILE A 2 4.86 20.64 -8.35
C ILE A 2 5.83 19.57 -7.83
N LEU A 3 6.03 18.46 -8.55
CA LEU A 3 6.92 17.38 -8.16
C LEU A 3 8.19 17.28 -9.03
N LYS A 4 8.53 18.33 -9.78
CA LYS A 4 9.72 18.35 -10.64
C LYS A 4 10.97 17.95 -9.86
N ASN A 5 11.72 16.98 -10.41
CA ASN A 5 12.94 16.42 -9.80
C ASN A 5 12.78 15.68 -8.47
N LYS A 6 11.55 15.49 -7.97
CA LYS A 6 11.27 14.70 -6.76
C LYS A 6 11.32 13.21 -7.05
N LYS A 7 11.82 12.42 -6.10
CA LYS A 7 12.00 10.98 -6.19
C LYS A 7 11.17 10.27 -5.14
N PHE A 8 10.38 9.30 -5.57
CA PHE A 8 9.49 8.55 -4.69
C PHE A 8 9.75 7.04 -4.82
N ILE A 9 9.62 6.32 -3.71
CA ILE A 9 9.56 4.87 -3.69
C ILE A 9 8.12 4.46 -3.38
N ILE A 10 7.57 3.52 -4.16
CA ILE A 10 6.20 3.02 -3.97
C ILE A 10 6.23 1.49 -4.00
N SER A 11 5.74 0.86 -2.94
CA SER A 11 5.64 -0.59 -2.86
C SER A 11 4.31 -1.11 -3.42
N ALA A 12 4.30 -2.30 -4.03
CA ALA A 12 3.13 -2.96 -4.65
C ALA A 12 2.38 -2.02 -5.62
N ALA A 13 3.12 -1.38 -6.53
CA ALA A 13 2.59 -0.34 -7.40
C ALA A 13 2.51 -0.75 -8.88
N GLY A 14 2.47 -2.04 -9.16
CA GLY A 14 2.26 -2.57 -10.52
C GLY A 14 0.84 -2.34 -11.05
N ASP A 15 -0.13 -2.07 -10.15
CA ASP A 15 -1.54 -1.88 -10.49
C ASP A 15 -2.30 -1.09 -9.42
N GLY A 16 -3.60 -0.84 -9.63
CA GLY A 16 -4.53 -0.25 -8.66
C GLY A 16 -4.08 1.09 -8.11
N ILE A 17 -4.30 1.29 -6.80
CA ILE A 17 -4.00 2.55 -6.10
C ILE A 17 -2.53 2.95 -6.26
N GLY A 18 -1.59 2.01 -6.06
CA GLY A 18 -0.16 2.28 -6.17
C GLY A 18 0.24 2.77 -7.58
N PHE A 19 -0.32 2.15 -8.62
CA PHE A 19 -0.05 2.59 -9.99
C PHE A 19 -0.73 3.92 -10.34
N SER A 20 -1.92 4.18 -9.81
CA SER A 20 -2.59 5.47 -9.97
C SER A 20 -1.78 6.62 -9.33
N ILE A 21 -1.25 6.40 -8.11
CA ILE A 21 -0.32 7.33 -7.47
C ILE A 21 0.94 7.52 -8.32
N THR A 22 1.49 6.43 -8.86
CA THR A 22 2.65 6.47 -9.75
C THR A 22 2.41 7.37 -10.96
N LYS A 23 1.28 7.18 -11.65
CA LYS A 23 0.90 8.01 -12.80
C LYS A 23 0.80 9.49 -12.42
N PHE A 24 0.13 9.80 -11.31
CA PHE A 24 -0.02 11.16 -10.81
C PHE A 24 1.34 11.84 -10.54
N ILE A 25 2.25 11.14 -9.85
CA ILE A 25 3.60 11.65 -9.56
C ILE A 25 4.36 11.96 -10.84
N VAL A 26 4.33 11.04 -11.80
CA VAL A 26 5.04 11.19 -13.08
C VAL A 26 4.47 12.33 -13.94
N GLN A 27 3.14 12.47 -14.00
CA GLN A 27 2.46 13.57 -14.67
C GLN A 27 2.85 14.94 -14.08
N ASN A 28 3.13 14.98 -12.78
CA ASN A 28 3.57 16.18 -12.07
C ASN A 28 5.11 16.37 -12.04
N GLY A 29 5.86 15.60 -12.84
CA GLY A 29 7.30 15.80 -13.05
C GLY A 29 8.20 15.03 -12.10
N GLY A 30 7.64 14.17 -11.24
CA GLY A 30 8.41 13.31 -10.35
C GLY A 30 8.95 12.06 -11.02
N LYS A 31 9.88 11.38 -10.34
CA LYS A 31 10.40 10.06 -10.68
C LYS A 31 9.96 9.04 -9.64
N VAL A 32 9.58 7.85 -10.10
CA VAL A 32 9.07 6.80 -9.22
C VAL A 32 9.92 5.53 -9.35
N TYR A 33 10.34 5.01 -8.23
CA TYR A 33 10.98 3.71 -8.04
C TYR A 33 9.93 2.77 -7.43
N LEU A 34 9.26 1.99 -8.27
CA LEU A 34 8.18 1.12 -7.82
C LEU A 34 8.59 -0.35 -7.75
N THR A 35 7.94 -1.07 -6.86
CA THR A 35 8.08 -2.51 -6.77
C THR A 35 6.72 -3.20 -6.86
N ASP A 36 6.70 -4.42 -7.35
CA ASP A 36 5.56 -5.32 -7.29
C ASP A 36 6.06 -6.76 -7.26
N ILE A 37 5.28 -7.68 -6.70
CA ILE A 37 5.60 -9.10 -6.70
C ILE A 37 5.35 -9.74 -8.06
N ASP A 38 4.44 -9.17 -8.85
CA ASP A 38 3.98 -9.67 -10.13
C ASP A 38 4.92 -9.20 -11.27
N GLN A 39 5.73 -10.14 -11.77
CA GLN A 39 6.67 -9.88 -12.86
C GLN A 39 5.97 -9.39 -14.14
N GLN A 40 4.77 -9.90 -14.46
CA GLN A 40 4.05 -9.51 -15.68
C GLN A 40 3.65 -8.03 -15.65
N LYS A 41 3.24 -7.53 -14.48
CA LYS A 41 2.93 -6.10 -14.28
C LYS A 41 4.19 -5.24 -14.43
N ILE A 42 5.31 -5.69 -13.87
CA ILE A 42 6.61 -5.02 -14.00
C ILE A 42 7.02 -4.92 -15.47
N ASP A 43 6.93 -6.02 -16.23
CA ASP A 43 7.29 -6.05 -17.64
C ASP A 43 6.39 -5.16 -18.50
N LYS A 44 5.09 -5.14 -18.23
CA LYS A 44 4.14 -4.24 -18.89
C LYS A 44 4.51 -2.78 -18.69
N ILE A 45 4.91 -2.40 -17.47
CA ILE A 45 5.33 -1.03 -17.15
C ILE A 45 6.64 -0.71 -17.87
N LYS A 46 7.63 -1.60 -17.86
CA LYS A 46 8.94 -1.41 -18.52
C LYS A 46 8.82 -1.24 -20.04
N ARG A 47 7.89 -1.97 -20.68
CA ARG A 47 7.64 -1.86 -22.14
C ARG A 47 6.96 -0.55 -22.53
N ASN A 48 6.34 0.17 -21.59
CA ASN A 48 5.61 1.39 -21.91
C ASN A 48 6.56 2.59 -22.05
N LYS A 49 6.87 2.97 -23.29
CA LYS A 49 7.78 4.08 -23.64
C LYS A 49 7.38 5.43 -23.02
N LYS A 50 6.09 5.64 -22.69
CA LYS A 50 5.62 6.89 -22.05
C LYS A 50 6.23 7.11 -20.65
N PHE A 51 6.73 6.05 -20.03
CA PHE A 51 7.30 6.07 -18.69
C PHE A 51 8.83 6.06 -18.66
N ASN A 52 9.50 6.06 -19.83
CA ASN A 52 10.95 6.05 -19.93
C ASN A 52 11.59 7.15 -19.09
N ASN A 53 12.62 6.81 -18.33
CA ASN A 53 13.36 7.71 -17.44
C ASN A 53 12.54 8.36 -16.30
N LYS A 54 11.27 7.95 -16.10
CA LYS A 54 10.42 8.46 -15.03
C LYS A 54 9.96 7.37 -14.06
N ILE A 55 9.76 6.13 -14.55
CA ILE A 55 9.39 4.98 -13.73
C ILE A 55 10.49 3.92 -13.82
N PHE A 56 10.99 3.52 -12.66
CA PHE A 56 11.96 2.44 -12.47
C PHE A 56 11.26 1.31 -11.72
N ALA A 57 10.86 0.28 -12.44
CA ALA A 57 10.06 -0.82 -11.91
C ALA A 57 10.94 -2.06 -11.62
N SER A 58 10.76 -2.66 -10.45
CA SER A 58 11.50 -3.85 -10.02
C SER A 58 10.56 -4.90 -9.45
N GLN A 59 10.75 -6.17 -9.81
CA GLN A 59 10.08 -7.26 -9.13
C GLN A 59 10.65 -7.40 -7.72
N LEU A 60 9.76 -7.54 -6.72
CA LEU A 60 10.17 -7.70 -5.34
C LEU A 60 9.06 -8.29 -4.48
N ASP A 61 9.38 -9.32 -3.71
CA ASP A 61 8.54 -9.78 -2.61
C ASP A 61 8.78 -8.90 -1.37
N ALA A 62 7.79 -8.08 -1.04
CA ALA A 62 7.84 -7.14 0.08
C ALA A 62 7.80 -7.83 1.47
N ASN A 63 7.45 -9.13 1.54
CA ASN A 63 7.48 -9.92 2.76
C ASN A 63 8.89 -10.42 3.09
N ASN A 64 9.77 -10.46 2.11
CA ASN A 64 11.13 -10.92 2.31
C ASN A 64 12.04 -9.74 2.69
N TYR A 65 12.43 -9.71 3.97
CA TYR A 65 13.33 -8.67 4.50
C TYR A 65 14.62 -8.50 3.70
N ASN A 66 15.24 -9.62 3.28
CA ASN A 66 16.50 -9.58 2.53
C ASN A 66 16.28 -9.07 1.10
N HIS A 67 15.16 -9.37 0.46
CA HIS A 67 14.81 -8.82 -0.85
C HIS A 67 14.63 -7.30 -0.76
N VAL A 68 13.90 -6.82 0.25
CA VAL A 68 13.73 -5.38 0.48
C VAL A 68 15.08 -4.71 0.77
N ARG A 69 15.91 -5.31 1.63
CA ARG A 69 17.27 -4.81 1.91
C ARG A 69 18.13 -4.70 0.64
N LYS A 70 18.20 -5.76 -0.16
CA LYS A 70 18.95 -5.77 -1.44
C LYS A 70 18.43 -4.69 -2.40
N TYR A 71 17.12 -4.51 -2.48
CA TYR A 71 16.52 -3.47 -3.30
C TYR A 71 16.99 -2.07 -2.87
N PHE A 72 16.95 -1.73 -1.58
CA PHE A 72 17.42 -0.43 -1.12
C PHE A 72 18.94 -0.25 -1.29
N LEU A 73 19.74 -1.32 -1.20
CA LEU A 73 21.15 -1.28 -1.52
C LEU A 73 21.39 -0.96 -3.00
N SER A 74 20.61 -1.52 -3.92
CA SER A 74 20.69 -1.20 -5.35
C SER A 74 20.35 0.26 -5.67
N LEU A 75 19.62 0.93 -4.79
CA LEU A 75 19.27 2.35 -4.89
C LEU A 75 20.31 3.28 -4.24
N SER A 76 21.47 2.79 -3.80
CA SER A 76 22.51 3.60 -3.12
C SER A 76 23.00 4.80 -3.94
N HIS A 77 22.95 4.71 -5.28
CA HIS A 77 23.21 5.81 -6.21
C HIS A 77 22.22 6.98 -6.06
N LEU A 78 21.05 6.75 -5.46
CA LEU A 78 20.09 7.78 -5.13
C LEU A 78 20.47 8.43 -3.81
N LYS A 79 21.33 9.41 -3.82
CA LYS A 79 21.79 10.09 -2.59
C LYS A 79 20.65 10.39 -1.61
N LYS A 80 19.44 10.72 -2.13
CA LYS A 80 18.23 11.06 -1.35
C LYS A 80 16.95 10.69 -2.09
N ILE A 81 15.85 10.55 -1.33
CA ILE A 81 14.47 10.45 -1.83
C ILE A 81 13.59 11.50 -1.15
N ASP A 82 12.48 11.86 -1.78
CA ASP A 82 11.53 12.86 -1.27
C ASP A 82 10.30 12.21 -0.60
N GLY A 83 9.97 10.97 -0.97
CA GLY A 83 8.86 10.28 -0.34
C GLY A 83 8.90 8.75 -0.48
N LEU A 84 8.20 8.12 0.46
CA LEU A 84 7.90 6.69 0.48
C LEU A 84 6.39 6.51 0.55
N ILE A 85 5.84 5.66 -0.32
CA ILE A 85 4.45 5.24 -0.23
C ILE A 85 4.40 3.73 0.01
N ASN A 86 4.01 3.35 1.20
CA ASN A 86 3.79 1.97 1.61
C ASN A 86 2.37 1.56 1.21
N ASN A 87 2.24 0.80 0.12
CA ASN A 87 0.95 0.41 -0.45
C ASN A 87 0.72 -1.11 -0.48
N VAL A 88 1.70 -1.90 0.00
CA VAL A 88 1.55 -3.36 0.10
C VAL A 88 0.34 -3.73 0.96
N GLY A 89 -0.41 -4.74 0.52
CA GLY A 89 -1.45 -5.31 1.35
C GLY A 89 -2.32 -6.30 0.60
N ILE A 90 -2.72 -7.33 1.33
CA ILE A 90 -3.70 -8.34 0.89
C ILE A 90 -4.99 -8.20 1.69
N ALA A 91 -6.06 -8.72 1.11
CA ALA A 91 -7.36 -8.74 1.78
C ALA A 91 -7.39 -9.65 3.01
N GLY A 92 -6.58 -10.70 3.05
CA GLY A 92 -6.69 -11.75 4.05
C GLY A 92 -7.96 -12.59 3.88
N PRO A 93 -8.21 -13.54 4.81
CA PRO A 93 -9.39 -14.39 4.76
C PRO A 93 -10.68 -13.61 5.06
N THR A 94 -11.80 -14.12 4.55
CA THR A 94 -13.15 -13.69 4.92
C THR A 94 -13.82 -14.84 5.65
N LYS A 95 -13.68 -14.86 6.97
CA LYS A 95 -14.14 -15.94 7.87
C LYS A 95 -14.51 -15.40 9.25
N TYR A 96 -15.31 -16.15 10.01
CA TYR A 96 -15.44 -15.92 11.45
C TYR A 96 -14.11 -16.22 12.15
N VAL A 97 -13.83 -15.54 13.26
CA VAL A 97 -12.52 -15.56 13.91
C VAL A 97 -12.06 -16.97 14.33
N GLU A 98 -12.98 -17.79 14.80
CA GLU A 98 -12.70 -19.19 15.23
C GLU A 98 -12.39 -20.13 14.06
N LYS A 99 -12.59 -19.69 12.81
CA LYS A 99 -12.27 -20.46 11.58
C LYS A 99 -11.04 -19.95 10.86
N ILE A 100 -10.38 -18.92 11.40
CA ILE A 100 -9.14 -18.37 10.81
C ILE A 100 -7.98 -19.23 11.31
N THR A 101 -7.16 -19.72 10.38
CA THR A 101 -5.97 -20.49 10.76
C THR A 101 -4.82 -19.56 11.17
N SER A 102 -3.87 -20.12 11.92
CA SER A 102 -2.65 -19.40 12.31
C SER A 102 -1.88 -18.85 11.11
N GLU A 103 -1.77 -19.66 10.05
CA GLU A 103 -1.07 -19.31 8.82
C GLU A 103 -1.77 -18.17 8.08
N GLU A 104 -3.10 -18.18 8.01
CA GLU A 104 -3.89 -17.10 7.41
C GLU A 104 -3.72 -15.78 8.18
N TRP A 105 -3.70 -15.87 9.50
CA TRP A 105 -3.41 -14.75 10.38
C TRP A 105 -2.01 -14.20 10.12
N GLN A 106 -0.98 -15.04 10.25
CA GLN A 106 0.42 -14.67 10.09
C GLN A 106 0.67 -14.05 8.72
N LYS A 107 0.24 -14.73 7.65
CA LYS A 107 0.38 -14.22 6.27
C LYS A 107 -0.22 -12.83 6.10
N THR A 108 -1.38 -12.58 6.72
CA THR A 108 -2.04 -11.27 6.60
C THR A 108 -1.26 -10.19 7.36
N ILE A 109 -0.80 -10.48 8.58
CA ILE A 109 0.01 -9.53 9.37
C ILE A 109 1.35 -9.27 8.69
N GLU A 110 2.07 -10.30 8.28
CA GLU A 110 3.36 -10.18 7.60
C GLU A 110 3.25 -9.32 6.34
N THR A 111 2.26 -9.63 5.50
CA THR A 111 2.11 -8.88 4.25
C THR A 111 1.69 -7.44 4.48
N ASN A 112 0.73 -7.19 5.38
CA ASN A 112 0.14 -5.87 5.53
C ASN A 112 0.95 -4.94 6.45
N LEU A 113 1.66 -5.49 7.45
CA LEU A 113 2.35 -4.70 8.47
C LEU A 113 3.88 -4.77 8.31
N ASN A 114 4.46 -5.97 8.27
CA ASN A 114 5.91 -6.11 8.26
C ASN A 114 6.53 -5.50 6.99
N SER A 115 5.86 -5.62 5.85
CA SER A 115 6.30 -4.97 4.61
C SER A 115 6.43 -3.44 4.75
N HIS A 116 5.46 -2.78 5.40
CA HIS A 116 5.51 -1.34 5.67
C HIS A 116 6.69 -0.98 6.57
N PHE A 117 6.93 -1.78 7.60
CA PHE A 117 8.08 -1.61 8.48
C PHE A 117 9.40 -1.78 7.71
N PHE A 118 9.55 -2.82 6.88
CA PHE A 118 10.78 -3.08 6.12
C PHE A 118 11.11 -1.93 5.18
N PHE A 119 10.15 -1.51 4.37
CA PHE A 119 10.36 -0.38 3.45
C PHE A 119 10.68 0.92 4.20
N THR A 120 9.98 1.20 5.29
CA THR A 120 10.23 2.39 6.11
C THR A 120 11.62 2.37 6.70
N LYS A 121 12.04 1.26 7.31
CA LYS A 121 13.36 1.09 7.92
C LYS A 121 14.49 1.45 6.93
N PHE A 122 14.41 0.95 5.71
CA PHE A 122 15.46 1.18 4.70
C PHE A 122 15.32 2.52 3.97
N ALA A 123 14.13 3.13 3.93
CA ALA A 123 13.93 4.44 3.32
C ALA A 123 14.37 5.60 4.22
N ILE A 124 14.29 5.46 5.54
CA ILE A 124 14.63 6.52 6.51
C ILE A 124 16.00 7.14 6.27
N PRO A 125 17.10 6.39 6.03
CA PRO A 125 18.40 6.99 5.76
C PRO A 125 18.41 7.93 4.55
N PHE A 126 17.67 7.60 3.48
CA PHE A 126 17.55 8.43 2.28
C PHE A 126 16.73 9.70 2.54
N LEU A 127 15.64 9.59 3.32
CA LEU A 127 14.81 10.73 3.72
C LEU A 127 15.58 11.68 4.65
N LYS A 128 16.33 11.15 5.62
CA LYS A 128 17.18 11.96 6.52
C LYS A 128 18.23 12.74 5.76
N ARG A 129 18.89 12.14 4.76
CA ARG A 129 19.86 12.86 3.89
C ARG A 129 19.21 13.98 3.09
N ASN A 130 17.92 13.87 2.79
CA ASN A 130 17.16 14.94 2.14
C ASN A 130 16.81 16.11 3.09
N LYS A 131 16.96 15.91 4.41
CA LYS A 131 16.55 16.87 5.48
C LYS A 131 15.07 17.28 5.39
N SER A 132 14.27 16.52 4.68
CA SER A 132 12.81 16.65 4.56
C SER A 132 12.27 15.41 3.89
N GLY A 133 10.98 15.15 4.01
CA GLY A 133 10.36 14.02 3.31
C GLY A 133 8.92 13.77 3.73
N SER A 134 8.33 12.80 3.05
CA SER A 134 6.98 12.35 3.38
C SER A 134 6.89 10.83 3.29
N ILE A 135 6.35 10.20 4.32
CA ILE A 135 5.95 8.79 4.31
C ILE A 135 4.43 8.73 4.30
N ILE A 136 3.87 7.96 3.39
CA ILE A 136 2.43 7.69 3.31
C ILE A 136 2.22 6.20 3.47
N ASN A 137 1.44 5.81 4.46
CA ASN A 137 1.07 4.42 4.72
C ASN A 137 -0.38 4.18 4.30
N LEU A 138 -0.62 3.22 3.40
CA LEU A 138 -1.97 2.82 3.00
C LEU A 138 -2.58 1.91 4.07
N SER A 139 -3.41 2.51 4.94
CA SER A 139 -4.28 1.78 5.86
C SER A 139 -5.60 1.44 5.16
N SER A 140 -6.71 1.62 5.81
CA SER A 140 -8.09 1.39 5.34
C SER A 140 -9.07 1.99 6.35
N THR A 141 -10.32 2.19 5.98
CA THR A 141 -11.40 2.42 6.95
C THR A 141 -11.50 1.28 7.97
N ALA A 142 -11.11 0.05 7.61
CA ALA A 142 -10.96 -1.07 8.54
C ALA A 142 -9.86 -0.88 9.61
N GLY A 143 -9.02 0.14 9.49
CA GLY A 143 -8.06 0.59 10.51
C GLY A 143 -8.61 1.71 11.41
N LEU A 144 -9.87 2.10 11.23
CA LEU A 144 -10.57 3.12 12.01
C LEU A 144 -11.84 2.57 12.66
N PHE A 145 -12.45 1.55 12.04
CA PHE A 145 -13.69 0.93 12.48
C PHE A 145 -13.55 -0.59 12.54
N GLY A 146 -14.43 -1.25 13.28
CA GLY A 146 -14.55 -2.71 13.29
C GLY A 146 -14.91 -3.24 11.89
N PHE A 147 -14.34 -4.38 11.51
CA PHE A 147 -14.61 -4.99 10.21
C PHE A 147 -14.89 -6.51 10.37
N PRO A 148 -16.14 -6.91 10.63
CA PRO A 148 -16.50 -8.29 10.89
C PRO A 148 -16.08 -9.25 9.78
N GLN A 149 -15.72 -10.49 10.14
CA GLN A 149 -15.22 -11.58 9.29
C GLN A 149 -13.89 -11.26 8.58
N ARG A 150 -13.20 -10.18 8.99
CA ARG A 150 -11.94 -9.72 8.41
C ARG A 150 -10.93 -9.35 9.50
N THR A 151 -10.94 -10.08 10.61
CA THR A 151 -10.17 -9.76 11.82
C THR A 151 -8.68 -9.55 11.57
N PRO A 152 -7.93 -10.42 10.83
CA PRO A 152 -6.50 -10.19 10.60
C PRO A 152 -6.25 -8.94 9.77
N TYR A 153 -7.11 -8.68 8.77
CA TYR A 153 -7.02 -7.47 7.96
C TYR A 153 -7.22 -6.21 8.80
N ALA A 154 -8.31 -6.17 9.59
CA ALA A 154 -8.59 -5.03 10.47
C ALA A 154 -7.45 -4.80 11.46
N ALA A 155 -7.00 -5.84 12.16
CA ALA A 155 -5.88 -5.77 13.10
C ALA A 155 -4.62 -5.18 12.44
N SER A 156 -4.25 -5.67 11.24
CA SER A 156 -3.10 -5.15 10.50
C SER A 156 -3.26 -3.67 10.12
N LYS A 157 -4.48 -3.23 9.75
CA LYS A 157 -4.74 -1.85 9.34
C LYS A 157 -4.78 -0.88 10.52
N TRP A 158 -5.26 -1.32 11.70
CA TRP A 158 -5.11 -0.58 12.96
C TRP A 158 -3.65 -0.45 13.37
N ALA A 159 -2.86 -1.53 13.25
CA ALA A 159 -1.42 -1.50 13.54
C ALA A 159 -0.67 -0.48 12.66
N ILE A 160 -1.05 -0.31 11.38
CA ILE A 160 -0.50 0.72 10.50
C ILE A 160 -0.78 2.13 11.02
N ILE A 161 -1.93 2.38 11.63
CA ILE A 161 -2.23 3.69 12.25
C ILE A 161 -1.27 3.94 13.43
N GLY A 162 -1.08 2.95 14.31
CA GLY A 162 -0.12 3.02 15.41
C GLY A 162 1.30 3.28 14.93
N LEU A 163 1.76 2.48 13.94
CA LEU A 163 3.07 2.67 13.29
C LEU A 163 3.23 4.08 12.72
N THR A 164 2.20 4.59 12.04
CA THR A 164 2.22 5.94 11.44
C THR A 164 2.41 7.03 12.49
N LYS A 165 1.64 6.97 13.58
CA LYS A 165 1.71 7.96 14.67
C LYS A 165 3.08 7.95 15.36
N SER A 166 3.61 6.77 15.69
CA SER A 166 4.92 6.62 16.30
C SER A 166 6.04 7.18 15.41
N LEU A 167 6.04 6.80 14.12
CA LEU A 167 7.02 7.31 13.16
C LEU A 167 6.90 8.82 12.95
N ALA A 168 5.70 9.40 13.00
CA ALA A 168 5.52 10.85 12.89
C ALA A 168 6.23 11.60 14.03
N MET A 169 6.13 11.08 15.26
CA MET A 169 6.82 11.64 16.43
C MET A 169 8.34 11.45 16.34
N GLU A 170 8.81 10.25 16.00
CA GLU A 170 10.25 9.93 15.88
C GLU A 170 10.96 10.74 14.79
N LEU A 171 10.29 10.95 13.65
CA LEU A 171 10.91 11.52 12.46
C LEU A 171 10.67 13.03 12.29
N GLY A 172 9.81 13.63 13.12
CA GLY A 172 9.47 15.05 13.07
C GLY A 172 10.70 15.96 13.18
N LYS A 173 11.65 15.64 14.06
CA LYS A 173 12.93 16.37 14.20
C LYS A 173 13.79 16.41 12.94
N TYR A 174 13.56 15.50 12.00
CA TYR A 174 14.23 15.48 10.68
C TYR A 174 13.37 16.12 9.58
N LYS A 175 12.28 16.80 9.94
CA LYS A 175 11.31 17.39 9.00
C LYS A 175 10.70 16.35 8.04
N ILE A 176 10.54 15.10 8.49
CA ILE A 176 9.88 14.02 7.76
C ILE A 176 8.47 13.88 8.33
N ARG A 177 7.46 14.11 7.48
CA ARG A 177 6.05 13.89 7.82
C ARG A 177 5.67 12.44 7.58
N VAL A 178 4.84 11.87 8.44
CA VAL A 178 4.30 10.52 8.27
C VAL A 178 2.79 10.57 8.43
N ASN A 179 2.07 10.09 7.42
CA ASN A 179 0.61 10.09 7.40
C ASN A 179 0.08 8.74 6.94
N ALA A 180 -1.14 8.41 7.38
CA ALA A 180 -1.90 7.28 6.85
C ALA A 180 -3.04 7.77 5.95
N ILE A 181 -3.27 7.06 4.85
CA ILE A 181 -4.48 7.17 4.05
C ILE A 181 -5.34 5.96 4.36
N CYS A 182 -6.61 6.19 4.64
CA CYS A 182 -7.58 5.16 5.02
C CYS A 182 -8.70 5.06 3.96
N PRO A 183 -8.44 4.45 2.79
CA PRO A 183 -9.45 4.30 1.77
C PRO A 183 -10.63 3.47 2.28
N GLY A 184 -11.82 3.83 1.82
CA GLY A 184 -13.02 3.01 1.94
C GLY A 184 -13.10 1.96 0.84
N SER A 185 -14.29 1.75 0.31
CA SER A 185 -14.54 0.84 -0.81
C SER A 185 -14.07 1.49 -2.12
N VAL A 186 -12.98 0.97 -2.68
CA VAL A 186 -12.42 1.41 -3.96
C VAL A 186 -12.78 0.38 -5.02
N GLU A 187 -13.24 0.82 -6.19
CA GLU A 187 -13.55 -0.05 -7.31
C GLU A 187 -12.34 -0.90 -7.74
N GLY A 188 -12.64 -2.10 -8.25
CA GLY A 188 -11.62 -3.00 -8.80
C GLY A 188 -11.75 -4.44 -8.34
N ASP A 189 -10.91 -5.29 -8.90
CA ASP A 189 -10.98 -6.75 -8.71
C ASP A 189 -10.82 -7.19 -7.25
N ARG A 190 -10.06 -6.44 -6.46
CA ARG A 190 -9.92 -6.72 -5.02
C ARG A 190 -11.28 -6.61 -4.33
N MET A 191 -12.04 -5.54 -4.58
CA MET A 191 -13.33 -5.32 -3.95
C MET A 191 -14.37 -6.35 -4.41
N LYS A 192 -14.37 -6.68 -5.70
CA LYS A 192 -15.22 -7.75 -6.25
C LYS A 192 -14.98 -9.08 -5.54
N ARG A 193 -13.71 -9.48 -5.36
CA ARG A 193 -13.35 -10.71 -4.63
C ARG A 193 -13.80 -10.67 -3.17
N VAL A 194 -13.65 -9.54 -2.49
CA VAL A 194 -14.09 -9.37 -1.09
C VAL A 194 -15.61 -9.52 -0.97
N ILE A 195 -16.36 -8.88 -1.86
CA ILE A 195 -17.84 -8.98 -1.90
C ILE A 195 -18.27 -10.44 -2.17
N SER A 196 -17.69 -11.10 -3.19
CA SER A 196 -18.00 -12.48 -3.50
C SER A 196 -17.72 -13.44 -2.33
N ALA A 197 -16.57 -13.30 -1.68
CA ALA A 197 -16.20 -14.13 -0.53
C ALA A 197 -17.15 -13.91 0.66
N LYS A 198 -17.52 -12.65 0.94
CA LYS A 198 -18.46 -12.33 2.02
C LYS A 198 -19.89 -12.79 1.70
N ALA A 199 -20.34 -12.64 0.44
CA ALA A 199 -21.63 -13.12 0.00
C ALA A 199 -21.76 -14.65 0.14
N LYS A 200 -20.69 -15.39 -0.24
CA LYS A 200 -20.63 -16.86 -0.05
C LYS A 200 -20.71 -17.23 1.43
N LEU A 201 -19.95 -16.54 2.30
CA LEU A 201 -19.96 -16.81 3.73
C LEU A 201 -21.34 -16.56 4.36
N LEU A 202 -21.99 -15.45 3.98
CA LEU A 202 -23.31 -15.05 4.51
C LEU A 202 -24.50 -15.67 3.77
N LYS A 203 -24.24 -16.53 2.77
CA LYS A 203 -25.27 -17.15 1.91
C LYS A 203 -26.23 -16.10 1.31
N THR A 204 -25.70 -15.00 0.82
CA THR A 204 -26.48 -13.87 0.26
C THR A 204 -26.04 -13.55 -1.17
N ASN A 205 -26.82 -12.70 -1.85
CA ASN A 205 -26.50 -12.27 -3.21
C ASN A 205 -25.36 -11.22 -3.22
N PRO A 206 -24.29 -11.39 -4.03
CA PRO A 206 -23.21 -10.42 -4.14
C PRO A 206 -23.67 -9.00 -4.50
N ASN A 207 -24.66 -8.85 -5.38
CA ASN A 207 -25.17 -7.54 -5.80
C ASN A 207 -25.90 -6.83 -4.65
N LYS A 208 -26.64 -7.59 -3.82
CA LYS A 208 -27.25 -7.03 -2.61
C LYS A 208 -26.18 -6.53 -1.65
N LEU A 209 -25.16 -7.33 -1.42
CA LEU A 209 -24.06 -6.97 -0.53
C LEU A 209 -23.26 -5.77 -1.08
N GLN A 210 -23.06 -5.67 -2.39
CA GLN A 210 -22.44 -4.50 -3.02
C GLN A 210 -23.24 -3.23 -2.73
N LYS A 211 -24.55 -3.24 -2.93
CA LYS A 211 -25.42 -2.10 -2.61
C LYS A 211 -25.37 -1.71 -1.12
N GLU A 212 -25.27 -2.69 -0.22
CA GLU A 212 -25.07 -2.42 1.21
C GLU A 212 -23.74 -1.68 1.46
N PHE A 213 -22.63 -2.13 0.87
CA PHE A 213 -21.35 -1.43 0.97
C PHE A 213 -21.39 -0.02 0.38
N GLU A 214 -22.04 0.17 -0.76
CA GLU A 214 -22.23 1.48 -1.39
C GLU A 214 -23.07 2.40 -0.49
N SER A 215 -24.15 1.88 0.12
CA SER A 215 -25.01 2.64 1.01
C SER A 215 -24.32 3.15 2.28
N MET A 216 -23.22 2.52 2.71
CA MET A 216 -22.42 2.96 3.85
C MET A 216 -21.56 4.19 3.54
N THR A 217 -21.37 4.52 2.27
CA THR A 217 -20.61 5.71 1.86
C THR A 217 -21.56 6.92 1.73
N SER A 218 -21.03 8.12 1.96
CA SER A 218 -21.85 9.35 1.86
C SER A 218 -22.39 9.55 0.44
N MET A 219 -21.59 9.21 -0.58
CA MET A 219 -21.97 9.37 -2.00
C MET A 219 -22.71 8.16 -2.57
N LYS A 220 -22.99 7.13 -1.75
CA LYS A 220 -23.68 5.89 -2.17
C LYS A 220 -23.02 5.18 -3.36
N SER A 221 -21.71 5.33 -3.48
CA SER A 221 -20.90 4.74 -4.55
C SER A 221 -19.52 4.35 -4.03
N PHE A 222 -18.83 3.49 -4.76
CA PHE A 222 -17.41 3.24 -4.52
C PHE A 222 -16.54 4.38 -5.08
N VAL A 223 -15.34 4.50 -4.56
CA VAL A 223 -14.32 5.40 -5.10
C VAL A 223 -13.75 4.77 -6.38
N SER A 224 -13.73 5.52 -7.48
CA SER A 224 -13.20 5.10 -8.79
C SER A 224 -11.68 5.36 -8.90
#